data_1ac096bfb61e48ced304908cea1b5042
#
_entry.id   1ac096bfb61e48ced304908cea1b5042
#
_cell.length_a   1.000
_cell.length_b   1.000
_cell.length_c   1.000
_cell.angle_alpha   90.00
_cell.angle_beta   90.00
_cell.angle_gamma   90.00
#
_symmetry.space_group_name_H-M   'P 1'
#
loop_
_entity.id
_entity.type
_entity.pdbx_description
1 polymer ?
#
loop_
_entity_poly.entity_id
_entity_poly.type
_entity_poly.pdbx_seq_one_letter_code
_entity_poly.pdbx_strand_id
1 'polypeptide(L)'
;GFAASIRCFRSQKKYERILIMTIALIAHDAKKELMVQFCIAYCGILSRYNLVATGATGKTVSEATGLNIVKFLGGSQGGAQQIASRIGCDEIDLLLMFRDPLNPKPNEPDERALLRLCDVHNIPVATNIATAEMLIHGLERGDLDWREIVKNNK
;
A
#
# COMPACT_ATOMS: atom_id res chain seq x y z
N GLY A 1 -17.78 16.20 13.10
CA GLY A 1 -17.72 14.73 12.94
C GLY A 1 -16.37 14.16 13.34
N PHE A 2 -16.28 12.84 13.41
CA PHE A 2 -15.04 12.11 13.78
C PHE A 2 -13.82 12.57 12.96
N ALA A 3 -13.98 12.68 11.64
CA ALA A 3 -12.91 13.13 10.75
C ALA A 3 -12.53 14.60 10.98
N ALA A 4 -13.48 15.46 11.31
CA ALA A 4 -13.22 16.89 11.57
C ALA A 4 -12.49 17.10 12.91
N SER A 5 -12.89 16.39 13.95
CA SER A 5 -12.22 16.44 15.27
C SER A 5 -10.78 15.97 15.18
N ILE A 6 -10.55 14.92 14.39
CA ILE A 6 -9.22 14.40 14.12
C ILE A 6 -8.38 15.38 13.29
N ARG A 7 -8.98 16.08 12.33
CA ARG A 7 -8.25 17.09 11.53
C ARG A 7 -7.72 18.26 12.36
N CYS A 8 -8.48 18.72 13.33
CA CYS A 8 -8.05 19.83 14.19
C CYS A 8 -6.80 19.46 15.02
N PHE A 9 -6.70 18.21 15.48
CA PHE A 9 -5.55 17.72 16.24
C PHE A 9 -4.28 17.57 15.41
N ARG A 10 -4.39 17.62 14.08
CA ARG A 10 -3.36 17.18 13.13
C ARG A 10 -2.44 18.23 12.55
N SER A 11 -2.83 19.49 12.62
CA SER A 11 -2.07 20.54 11.92
C SER A 11 -0.61 20.64 12.38
N GLN A 12 -0.31 20.16 13.58
CA GLN A 12 1.02 20.27 14.18
C GLN A 12 1.95 19.07 13.93
N LYS A 13 1.42 17.88 13.54
CA LYS A 13 2.23 16.67 13.35
C LYS A 13 2.17 16.07 11.95
N LYS A 14 1.61 16.78 10.99
CA LYS A 14 1.35 16.26 9.64
C LYS A 14 2.59 15.69 8.94
N TYR A 15 3.73 16.35 9.07
CA TYR A 15 4.95 15.94 8.38
C TYR A 15 5.62 14.71 9.00
N GLU A 16 5.61 14.58 10.32
CA GLU A 16 6.18 13.41 11.00
C GLU A 16 5.40 12.13 10.72
N ARG A 17 4.07 12.22 10.56
CA ARG A 17 3.21 11.07 10.33
C ARG A 17 3.28 10.51 8.92
N ILE A 18 3.45 11.38 7.92
CA ILE A 18 3.62 10.96 6.53
C ILE A 18 4.81 10.02 6.40
N LEU A 19 5.92 10.30 7.11
CA LEU A 19 7.14 9.50 7.04
C LEU A 19 7.01 8.11 7.68
N ILE A 20 6.02 7.87 8.55
CA ILE A 20 5.83 6.57 9.21
C ILE A 20 4.75 5.71 8.56
N MET A 21 3.97 6.25 7.65
CA MET A 21 2.98 5.47 6.89
C MET A 21 3.67 4.60 5.85
N THR A 22 3.21 3.37 5.72
CA THR A 22 3.77 2.38 4.81
C THR A 22 2.72 1.92 3.80
N ILE A 23 3.10 1.94 2.53
CA ILE A 23 2.29 1.46 1.41
C ILE A 23 2.92 0.17 0.89
N ALA A 24 2.12 -0.88 0.77
CA ALA A 24 2.55 -2.14 0.17
C ALA A 24 2.07 -2.25 -1.27
N LEU A 25 2.95 -2.71 -2.15
CA LEU A 25 2.70 -2.86 -3.57
C LEU A 25 2.80 -4.34 -3.95
N ILE A 26 1.73 -4.87 -4.53
CA ILE A 26 1.68 -6.20 -5.12
C ILE A 26 1.07 -6.07 -6.51
N ALA A 27 1.64 -6.73 -7.50
CA ALA A 27 1.05 -6.79 -8.83
C ALA A 27 1.21 -8.20 -9.41
N HIS A 28 0.14 -8.74 -9.96
CA HIS A 28 0.22 -9.94 -10.80
C HIS A 28 1.05 -9.63 -12.04
N ASP A 29 1.63 -10.65 -12.66
CA ASP A 29 2.56 -10.46 -13.79
C ASP A 29 1.97 -9.59 -14.90
N ALA A 30 0.73 -9.85 -15.28
CA ALA A 30 0.03 -9.08 -16.32
C ALA A 30 -0.24 -7.62 -15.93
N LYS A 31 -0.13 -7.27 -14.64
CA LYS A 31 -0.42 -5.94 -14.11
C LYS A 31 0.82 -5.17 -13.65
N LYS A 32 2.01 -5.75 -13.78
CA LYS A 32 3.24 -5.09 -13.34
C LYS A 32 3.53 -3.80 -14.10
N GLU A 33 3.30 -3.79 -15.39
CA GLU A 33 3.48 -2.57 -16.19
C GLU A 33 2.51 -1.47 -15.78
N LEU A 34 1.27 -1.82 -15.51
CA LEU A 34 0.26 -0.86 -15.01
C LEU A 34 0.67 -0.30 -13.64
N MET A 35 1.20 -1.14 -12.76
CA MET A 35 1.73 -0.70 -11.47
C MET A 35 2.89 0.28 -11.67
N VAL A 36 3.79 0.00 -12.60
CA VAL A 36 4.91 0.89 -12.94
C VAL A 36 4.40 2.24 -13.40
N GLN A 37 3.43 2.26 -14.33
CA GLN A 37 2.84 3.50 -14.84
C GLN A 37 2.18 4.31 -13.74
N PHE A 38 1.45 3.65 -12.86
CA PHE A 38 0.83 4.29 -11.69
C PHE A 38 1.90 4.93 -10.79
N CYS A 39 2.95 4.19 -10.48
CA CYS A 39 4.03 4.68 -9.62
C CYS A 39 4.84 5.82 -10.26
N ILE A 40 4.98 5.82 -11.58
CA ILE A 40 5.59 6.96 -12.32
C ILE A 40 4.71 8.19 -12.17
N ALA A 41 3.40 8.05 -12.42
CA ALA A 41 2.46 9.15 -12.37
C ALA A 41 2.39 9.80 -10.97
N TYR A 42 2.48 8.99 -9.92
CA TYR A 42 2.35 9.43 -8.53
C TYR A 42 3.66 9.36 -7.74
N CYS A 43 4.79 9.38 -8.43
CA CYS A 43 6.12 9.27 -7.82
C CYS A 43 6.35 10.33 -6.72
N GLY A 44 5.92 11.57 -6.97
CA GLY A 44 6.08 12.66 -6.01
C GLY A 44 5.33 12.43 -4.70
N ILE A 45 4.13 11.85 -4.78
CA ILE A 45 3.35 11.50 -3.58
C ILE A 45 3.98 10.29 -2.89
N LEU A 46 4.26 9.23 -3.65
CA LEU A 46 4.78 7.97 -3.12
C LEU A 46 6.13 8.12 -2.44
N SER A 47 6.96 9.06 -2.91
CA SER A 47 8.28 9.32 -2.33
C SER A 47 8.23 9.78 -0.87
N ARG A 48 7.09 10.23 -0.39
CA ARG A 48 6.90 10.70 0.99
C ARG A 48 6.60 9.59 1.98
N TYR A 49 6.40 8.36 1.50
CA TYR A 49 5.96 7.23 2.31
C TYR A 49 6.99 6.12 2.30
N ASN A 50 6.92 5.25 3.31
CA ASN A 50 7.66 4.00 3.27
C ASN A 50 6.98 3.06 2.28
N LEU A 51 7.75 2.48 1.38
CA LEU A 51 7.24 1.58 0.36
C LEU A 51 7.84 0.19 0.55
N VAL A 52 6.97 -0.81 0.55
CA VAL A 52 7.35 -2.21 0.54
C VAL A 52 6.66 -2.91 -0.63
N ALA A 53 7.25 -3.95 -1.15
CA ALA A 53 6.68 -4.66 -2.29
C ALA A 53 7.18 -6.10 -2.33
N THR A 54 6.41 -6.99 -2.98
CA THR A 54 6.93 -8.30 -3.37
C THR A 54 8.09 -8.12 -4.36
N GLY A 55 9.04 -9.06 -4.36
CA GLY A 55 10.34 -8.88 -5.00
C GLY A 55 10.32 -8.42 -6.44
N ALA A 56 9.59 -9.13 -7.32
CA ALA A 56 9.53 -8.76 -8.74
C ALA A 56 8.85 -7.42 -8.96
N THR A 57 7.76 -7.13 -8.26
CA THR A 57 7.06 -5.84 -8.33
C THR A 57 7.97 -4.72 -7.84
N GLY A 58 8.61 -4.89 -6.69
CA GLY A 58 9.51 -3.90 -6.12
C GLY A 58 10.70 -3.58 -7.02
N LYS A 59 11.29 -4.60 -7.62
CA LYS A 59 12.41 -4.43 -8.56
C LYS A 59 11.98 -3.62 -9.79
N THR A 60 10.89 -4.02 -10.43
CA THR A 60 10.41 -3.36 -11.65
C THR A 60 10.04 -1.90 -11.38
N VAL A 61 9.33 -1.61 -10.30
CA VAL A 61 8.93 -0.25 -9.94
C VAL A 61 10.12 0.61 -9.57
N SER A 62 11.05 0.10 -8.74
CA SER A 62 12.22 0.89 -8.32
C SER A 62 13.14 1.22 -9.49
N GLU A 63 13.34 0.30 -10.43
CA GLU A 63 14.15 0.53 -11.62
C GLU A 63 13.53 1.62 -12.53
N ALA A 64 12.21 1.64 -12.64
CA ALA A 64 11.52 2.59 -13.51
C ALA A 64 11.34 3.99 -12.89
N THR A 65 11.26 4.08 -11.57
CA THR A 65 10.89 5.33 -10.87
C THR A 65 12.00 5.92 -10.03
N GLY A 66 12.99 5.13 -9.64
CA GLY A 66 13.99 5.55 -8.66
C GLY A 66 13.48 5.59 -7.22
N LEU A 67 12.25 5.17 -6.95
CA LEU A 67 11.70 5.11 -5.60
C LEU A 67 12.46 4.10 -4.75
N ASN A 68 12.67 4.45 -3.48
CA ASN A 68 13.29 3.56 -2.52
C ASN A 68 12.25 2.59 -1.95
N ILE A 69 12.30 1.34 -2.39
CA ILE A 69 11.32 0.31 -2.05
C ILE A 69 12.01 -0.84 -1.34
N VAL A 70 11.50 -1.24 -0.17
CA VAL A 70 11.95 -2.45 0.50
C VAL A 70 11.31 -3.64 -0.23
N LYS A 71 12.17 -4.49 -0.80
CA LYS A 71 11.75 -5.65 -1.60
C LYS A 71 11.71 -6.88 -0.72
N PHE A 72 10.54 -7.50 -0.65
CA PHE A 72 10.35 -8.80 -0.01
C PHE A 72 10.63 -9.93 -1.00
N LEU A 73 10.43 -11.17 -0.60
CA LEU A 73 10.52 -12.32 -1.51
C LEU A 73 9.52 -12.18 -2.66
N GLY A 74 9.75 -12.86 -3.75
CA GLY A 74 8.78 -12.95 -4.84
C GLY A 74 7.45 -13.52 -4.34
N GLY A 75 6.34 -13.15 -4.98
CA GLY A 75 5.00 -13.58 -4.55
C GLY A 75 4.86 -15.09 -4.43
N SER A 76 5.46 -15.85 -5.39
CA SER A 76 5.47 -17.32 -5.37
C SER A 76 6.43 -17.93 -4.34
N GLN A 77 7.31 -17.13 -3.74
CA GLN A 77 8.35 -17.56 -2.79
C GLN A 77 8.07 -17.10 -1.36
N GLY A 78 6.88 -16.62 -1.06
CA GLY A 78 6.50 -16.19 0.26
C GLY A 78 6.43 -14.68 0.49
N GLY A 79 6.57 -13.87 -0.56
CA GLY A 79 6.48 -12.40 -0.45
C GLY A 79 5.13 -11.92 0.02
N ALA A 80 4.05 -12.53 -0.44
CA ALA A 80 2.70 -12.21 0.01
C ALA A 80 2.50 -12.51 1.51
N GLN A 81 3.08 -13.61 1.98
CA GLN A 81 3.04 -13.97 3.39
C GLN A 81 3.83 -12.99 4.27
N GLN A 82 4.93 -12.44 3.74
CA GLN A 82 5.68 -11.39 4.43
C GLN A 82 4.84 -10.12 4.56
N ILE A 83 4.13 -9.72 3.51
CA ILE A 83 3.21 -8.58 3.56
C ILE A 83 2.06 -8.86 4.53
N ALA A 84 1.47 -10.05 4.50
CA ALA A 84 0.41 -10.44 5.43
C ALA A 84 0.86 -10.35 6.89
N SER A 85 2.08 -10.80 7.18
CA SER A 85 2.67 -10.70 8.52
C SER A 85 2.80 -9.23 8.97
N ARG A 86 3.22 -8.35 8.07
CA ARG A 86 3.35 -6.91 8.36
C ARG A 86 1.99 -6.25 8.58
N ILE A 87 0.97 -6.65 7.83
CA ILE A 87 -0.41 -6.21 8.05
C ILE A 87 -0.88 -6.61 9.44
N GLY A 88 -0.62 -7.87 9.83
CA GLY A 88 -0.97 -8.38 11.16
C GLY A 88 -0.32 -7.64 12.31
N CYS A 89 0.84 -7.01 12.07
CA CYS A 89 1.56 -6.20 13.06
C CYS A 89 1.23 -4.70 12.97
N ASP A 90 0.19 -4.32 12.23
CA ASP A 90 -0.19 -2.91 11.99
C ASP A 90 0.92 -2.06 11.38
N GLU A 91 1.80 -2.66 10.58
CA GLU A 91 2.94 -1.98 9.96
C GLU A 91 2.66 -1.50 8.53
N ILE A 92 1.49 -1.82 7.98
CA ILE A 92 1.07 -1.38 6.63
C ILE A 92 -0.22 -0.58 6.75
N ASP A 93 -0.28 0.54 6.05
CA ASP A 93 -1.39 1.49 6.12
C ASP A 93 -2.22 1.55 4.86
N LEU A 94 -1.69 1.09 3.74
CA LEU A 94 -2.37 1.05 2.44
C LEU A 94 -1.82 -0.11 1.63
N LEU A 95 -2.71 -0.89 1.01
CA LEU A 95 -2.33 -1.98 0.12
C LEU A 95 -2.81 -1.69 -1.30
N LEU A 96 -1.88 -1.64 -2.24
CA LEU A 96 -2.16 -1.58 -3.67
C LEU A 96 -1.82 -2.95 -4.26
N MET A 97 -2.85 -3.72 -4.58
CA MET A 97 -2.71 -5.09 -5.09
C MET A 97 -3.42 -5.21 -6.43
N PHE A 98 -2.69 -4.93 -7.51
CA PHE A 98 -3.24 -5.00 -8.88
C PHE A 98 -3.27 -6.45 -9.33
N ARG A 99 -4.47 -6.98 -9.48
CA ARG A 99 -4.67 -8.39 -9.81
C ARG A 99 -5.23 -8.58 -11.22
N ASP A 100 -4.95 -9.74 -11.77
CA ASP A 100 -5.48 -10.20 -13.05
C ASP A 100 -6.56 -11.26 -12.79
N PRO A 101 -7.84 -10.89 -12.77
CA PRO A 101 -8.91 -11.84 -12.44
C PRO A 101 -9.25 -12.79 -13.59
N LEU A 102 -8.81 -12.47 -14.81
CA LEU A 102 -9.14 -13.25 -16.00
C LEU A 102 -8.19 -14.41 -16.25
N ASN A 103 -6.95 -14.32 -15.77
CA ASN A 103 -5.91 -15.32 -15.97
C ASN A 103 -5.22 -15.67 -14.65
N PRO A 104 -5.93 -16.24 -13.68
CA PRO A 104 -5.32 -16.56 -12.40
C PRO A 104 -4.25 -17.64 -12.58
N LYS A 105 -3.08 -17.43 -11.97
CA LYS A 105 -1.97 -18.39 -11.99
C LYS A 105 -1.89 -19.11 -10.65
N PRO A 106 -1.50 -20.42 -10.64
CA PRO A 106 -1.43 -21.20 -9.40
C PRO A 106 -0.50 -20.63 -8.33
N ASN A 107 0.53 -19.87 -8.74
CA ASN A 107 1.57 -19.36 -7.86
C ASN A 107 1.35 -17.90 -7.44
N GLU A 108 0.20 -17.31 -7.73
CA GLU A 108 -0.10 -15.96 -7.35
C GLU A 108 -0.45 -15.86 -5.86
N PRO A 109 -0.24 -14.67 -5.23
CA PRO A 109 -0.55 -14.49 -3.81
C PRO A 109 -1.99 -14.86 -3.47
N ASP A 110 -2.19 -15.39 -2.26
CA ASP A 110 -3.54 -15.64 -1.75
C ASP A 110 -4.24 -14.31 -1.44
N GLU A 111 -5.02 -13.86 -2.38
CA GLU A 111 -5.76 -12.61 -2.30
C GLU A 111 -6.75 -12.59 -1.16
N ARG A 112 -7.40 -13.73 -0.88
CA ARG A 112 -8.44 -13.83 0.15
C ARG A 112 -7.88 -13.57 1.53
N ALA A 113 -6.73 -14.16 1.84
CA ALA A 113 -6.07 -13.98 3.12
C ALA A 113 -5.66 -12.52 3.32
N LEU A 114 -5.08 -11.90 2.29
CA LEU A 114 -4.67 -10.50 2.33
C LEU A 114 -5.86 -9.55 2.50
N LEU A 115 -6.93 -9.75 1.74
CA LEU A 115 -8.14 -8.92 1.83
C LEU A 115 -8.79 -9.04 3.21
N ARG A 116 -8.87 -10.25 3.74
CA ARG A 116 -9.41 -10.48 5.08
C ARG A 116 -8.60 -9.73 6.15
N LEU A 117 -7.28 -9.80 6.08
CA LEU A 117 -6.42 -9.09 7.03
C LEU A 117 -6.59 -7.58 6.94
N CYS A 118 -6.73 -7.07 5.73
CA CYS A 118 -6.98 -5.63 5.53
C CYS A 118 -8.31 -5.21 6.14
N ASP A 119 -9.34 -6.03 6.01
CA ASP A 119 -10.64 -5.76 6.64
C ASP A 119 -10.55 -5.79 8.17
N VAL A 120 -9.82 -6.76 8.73
CA VAL A 120 -9.61 -6.88 10.19
C VAL A 120 -8.89 -5.65 10.74
N HIS A 121 -7.91 -5.14 10.01
CA HIS A 121 -7.07 -4.01 10.45
C HIS A 121 -7.49 -2.66 9.88
N ASN A 122 -8.61 -2.60 9.17
CA ASN A 122 -9.14 -1.38 8.52
C ASN A 122 -8.11 -0.69 7.62
N ILE A 123 -7.44 -1.50 6.78
CA ILE A 123 -6.46 -1.02 5.81
C ILE A 123 -7.17 -0.85 4.46
N PRO A 124 -7.14 0.34 3.85
CA PRO A 124 -7.69 0.50 2.51
C PRO A 124 -6.90 -0.33 1.50
N VAL A 125 -7.63 -0.95 0.58
CA VAL A 125 -7.07 -1.81 -0.46
C VAL A 125 -7.58 -1.36 -1.82
N ALA A 126 -6.66 -1.22 -2.77
CA ALA A 126 -7.00 -1.09 -4.17
C ALA A 126 -6.62 -2.36 -4.91
N THR A 127 -7.58 -3.01 -5.55
CA THR A 127 -7.34 -4.21 -6.36
C THR A 127 -7.23 -3.89 -7.85
N ASN A 128 -7.41 -2.63 -8.22
CA ASN A 128 -7.33 -2.13 -9.58
C ASN A 128 -6.90 -0.67 -9.57
N ILE A 129 -6.54 -0.15 -10.75
CA ILE A 129 -6.00 1.22 -10.86
C ILE A 129 -7.05 2.30 -10.54
N ALA A 130 -8.32 2.07 -10.84
CA ALA A 130 -9.37 3.07 -10.59
C ALA A 130 -9.50 3.35 -9.09
N THR A 131 -9.52 2.31 -8.27
CA THR A 131 -9.53 2.46 -6.81
C THR A 131 -8.21 3.07 -6.31
N ALA A 132 -7.08 2.65 -6.87
CA ALA A 132 -5.78 3.17 -6.48
C ALA A 132 -5.66 4.68 -6.71
N GLU A 133 -6.18 5.18 -7.83
CA GLU A 133 -6.24 6.61 -8.14
C GLU A 133 -7.00 7.40 -7.07
N MET A 134 -8.15 6.90 -6.66
CA MET A 134 -8.94 7.54 -5.61
C MET A 134 -8.23 7.50 -4.26
N LEU A 135 -7.62 6.38 -3.91
CA LEU A 135 -6.93 6.22 -2.64
C LEU A 135 -5.67 7.08 -2.54
N ILE A 136 -4.89 7.20 -3.63
CA ILE A 136 -3.67 8.01 -3.60
C ILE A 136 -3.98 9.50 -3.41
N HIS A 137 -5.05 10.00 -4.01
CA HIS A 137 -5.50 11.37 -3.80
C HIS A 137 -6.03 11.58 -2.37
N GLY A 138 -6.76 10.61 -1.84
CA GLY A 138 -7.20 10.64 -0.45
C GLY A 138 -6.04 10.65 0.53
N LEU A 139 -5.02 9.85 0.25
CA LEU A 139 -3.81 9.81 1.06
C LEU A 139 -3.09 11.16 1.07
N GLU A 140 -2.96 11.80 -0.10
CA GLU A 140 -2.34 13.12 -0.23
C GLU A 140 -3.10 14.18 0.57
N ARG A 141 -4.43 14.14 0.57
CA ARG A 141 -5.27 15.08 1.36
C ARG A 141 -5.23 14.82 2.86
N GLY A 142 -4.66 13.71 3.31
CA GLY A 142 -4.63 13.33 4.71
C GLY A 142 -5.87 12.59 5.19
N ASP A 143 -6.68 12.04 4.28
CA ASP A 143 -7.91 11.32 4.64
C ASP A 143 -7.63 10.06 5.46
N LEU A 144 -6.43 9.52 5.41
CA LEU A 144 -6.03 8.31 6.13
C LEU A 144 -5.25 8.59 7.43
N ASP A 145 -4.93 9.83 7.72
CA ASP A 145 -4.09 10.18 8.87
C ASP A 145 -4.67 9.73 10.21
N TRP A 146 -5.99 9.58 10.33
CA TRP A 146 -6.65 9.13 11.57
C TRP A 146 -6.14 7.77 12.05
N ARG A 147 -5.63 6.93 11.14
CA ARG A 147 -5.09 5.60 11.49
C ARG A 147 -3.95 5.70 12.50
N GLU A 148 -3.05 6.64 12.32
CA GLU A 148 -1.93 6.83 13.24
C GLU A 148 -2.40 7.21 14.63
N ILE A 149 -3.44 8.02 14.73
CA ILE A 149 -4.03 8.41 16.02
C ILE A 149 -4.62 7.20 16.73
N VAL A 150 -5.38 6.37 16.01
CA VAL A 150 -6.01 5.17 16.57
C VAL A 150 -4.95 4.14 17.00
N LYS A 151 -3.90 3.93 16.21
CA LYS A 151 -2.80 3.04 16.56
C LYS A 151 -2.07 3.48 17.84
N ASN A 152 -1.79 4.77 17.97
CA ASN A 152 -1.06 5.31 19.11
C ASN A 152 -1.86 5.30 20.41
N ASN A 153 -3.17 5.13 20.32
CA ASN A 153 -4.07 5.08 21.48
C ASN A 153 -4.45 3.64 21.90
N LYS A 154 -3.87 2.64 21.29
CA LYS A 154 -4.07 1.23 21.67
C LYS A 154 -3.12 0.80 22.76
#